data_bd4bd6913a9687fe5f126aad1de8f978
#
_entry.id   bd4bd6913a9687fe5f126aad1de8f978
#
_cell.length_a   1.000
_cell.length_b   1.000
_cell.length_c   1.000
_cell.angle_alpha   90.00
_cell.angle_beta   90.00
_cell.angle_gamma   90.00
#
_symmetry.space_group_name_H-M   'P 1'
#
loop_
_entity.id
_entity.type
_entity.pdbx_description
1 polymer ?
#
loop_
_entity_poly.entity_id
_entity_poly.type
_entity_poly.pdbx_seq_one_letter_code
_entity_poly.pdbx_strand_id
1 'polypeptide(L)'
;MSIPQTSITVSIGDTRLPSLKSLRLEQGIGCHHRFDLCIDLEAGGNRYVHNIGSSSEWLGQPITVHSSDQPIFLGVVTNVRLHREGSDFGFILISGYSATYRMETAPGCFSWLDQPIGDVVRSLCGQANVQLRLNPAYGKKLDYICQYDESDFDFVRRLALQYQEWMYYDGTSLVFGRPKDSSEPIELEYGTTLSSLEIGLQTLARPEQVFTYHSSSDREMDQPTPDLAYGHDQLSGKAFRASLGMYGRPARQHALPRIHTESELIKYMRRKQAADTAETHYVTAESHVPELRVGSVVRLYSSFLERVGQLTRESLGDFIITEIVH
;
A
#
# COMPACT_ATOMS: atom_id res chain seq x y z
N MET A 1 2.02 -31.10 9.56
CA MET A 1 0.87 -30.39 8.93
C MET A 1 1.17 -30.26 7.45
N SER A 2 0.26 -30.71 6.58
CA SER A 2 0.42 -30.50 5.14
C SER A 2 0.14 -29.02 4.85
N ILE A 3 1.11 -28.32 4.26
CA ILE A 3 0.91 -26.97 3.73
C ILE A 3 -0.21 -27.05 2.70
N PRO A 4 -1.30 -26.27 2.82
CA PRO A 4 -2.34 -26.29 1.81
C PRO A 4 -1.74 -25.89 0.46
N GLN A 5 -1.87 -26.75 -0.54
CA GLN A 5 -1.36 -26.53 -1.86
C GLN A 5 -2.28 -25.51 -2.57
N THR A 6 -1.94 -24.25 -2.48
CA THR A 6 -2.66 -23.15 -3.14
C THR A 6 -2.33 -23.18 -4.63
N SER A 7 -3.33 -23.37 -5.48
CA SER A 7 -3.14 -23.32 -6.93
C SER A 7 -3.14 -21.87 -7.42
N ILE A 8 -2.01 -21.39 -7.91
CA ILE A 8 -1.91 -20.08 -8.56
C ILE A 8 -2.13 -20.24 -10.06
N THR A 9 -3.02 -19.45 -10.62
CA THR A 9 -3.24 -19.39 -12.08
C THR A 9 -3.10 -17.96 -12.57
N VAL A 10 -2.48 -17.79 -13.74
CA VAL A 10 -2.25 -16.50 -14.35
C VAL A 10 -2.82 -16.50 -15.75
N SER A 11 -3.52 -15.40 -16.09
CA SER A 11 -4.01 -15.13 -17.43
C SER A 11 -3.52 -13.76 -17.92
N ILE A 12 -3.16 -13.65 -19.19
CA ILE A 12 -2.82 -12.39 -19.86
C ILE A 12 -3.80 -12.22 -21.02
N GLY A 13 -4.59 -11.14 -20.98
CA GLY A 13 -5.76 -11.01 -21.84
C GLY A 13 -6.68 -12.21 -21.64
N ASP A 14 -7.07 -12.85 -22.73
CA ASP A 14 -7.92 -14.05 -22.74
C ASP A 14 -7.11 -15.37 -22.63
N THR A 15 -5.77 -15.28 -22.56
CA THR A 15 -4.90 -16.46 -22.59
C THR A 15 -4.50 -16.87 -21.17
N ARG A 16 -4.91 -18.06 -20.74
CA ARG A 16 -4.42 -18.67 -19.51
C ARG A 16 -3.03 -19.28 -19.77
N LEU A 17 -2.07 -18.93 -18.91
CA LEU A 17 -0.71 -19.47 -19.02
C LEU A 17 -0.67 -20.93 -18.53
N PRO A 18 -0.06 -21.84 -19.29
CA PRO A 18 -0.10 -23.28 -18.98
C PRO A 18 0.75 -23.67 -17.78
N SER A 19 1.85 -22.98 -17.57
CA SER A 19 2.74 -23.22 -16.43
C SER A 19 3.55 -21.95 -16.10
N LEU A 20 3.93 -21.86 -14.85
CA LEU A 20 4.74 -20.76 -14.31
C LEU A 20 6.02 -21.35 -13.70
N LYS A 21 7.17 -20.76 -14.00
CA LYS A 21 8.42 -21.07 -13.32
C LYS A 21 8.51 -20.30 -12.00
N SER A 22 8.15 -19.02 -12.04
CA SER A 22 8.06 -18.18 -10.85
C SER A 22 7.12 -17.00 -11.09
N LEU A 23 6.53 -16.51 -10.01
CA LEU A 23 5.78 -15.27 -9.94
C LEU A 23 6.25 -14.54 -8.69
N ARG A 24 6.58 -13.26 -8.83
CA ARG A 24 6.90 -12.36 -7.74
C ARG A 24 5.97 -11.16 -7.80
N LEU A 25 5.31 -10.86 -6.70
CA LEU A 25 4.47 -9.67 -6.54
C LEU A 25 5.07 -8.79 -5.44
N GLU A 26 5.41 -7.57 -5.77
CA GLU A 26 5.86 -6.54 -4.83
C GLU A 26 4.74 -5.52 -4.66
N GLN A 27 4.29 -5.34 -3.43
CA GLN A 27 3.13 -4.53 -3.12
C GLN A 27 3.43 -3.59 -1.95
N GLY A 28 2.97 -2.34 -2.03
CA GLY A 28 3.20 -1.33 -0.99
C GLY A 28 2.14 -0.23 -1.00
N ILE A 29 2.11 0.54 0.10
CA ILE A 29 1.22 1.69 0.24
C ILE A 29 1.74 2.86 -0.61
N GLY A 30 0.82 3.57 -1.28
CA GLY A 30 1.12 4.80 -2.02
C GLY A 30 1.98 4.61 -3.27
N CYS A 31 2.13 3.38 -3.75
CA CYS A 31 2.87 3.06 -4.97
C CYS A 31 2.11 2.07 -5.87
N HIS A 32 2.54 1.96 -7.12
CA HIS A 32 2.09 0.87 -7.98
C HIS A 32 2.69 -0.44 -7.50
N HIS A 33 1.87 -1.48 -7.45
CA HIS A 33 2.36 -2.83 -7.22
C HIS A 33 3.05 -3.34 -8.48
N ARG A 34 4.13 -4.07 -8.33
CA ARG A 34 4.89 -4.65 -9.42
C ARG A 34 4.75 -6.16 -9.43
N PHE A 35 4.74 -6.74 -10.61
CA PHE A 35 4.89 -8.18 -10.79
C PHE A 35 6.05 -8.50 -11.74
N ASP A 36 6.71 -9.60 -11.45
CA ASP A 36 7.69 -10.25 -12.33
C ASP A 36 7.29 -11.73 -12.46
N LEU A 37 7.08 -12.18 -13.70
CA LEU A 37 6.63 -13.51 -14.05
C LEU A 37 7.66 -14.16 -14.97
N CYS A 38 8.01 -15.41 -14.68
CA CYS A 38 8.87 -16.23 -15.52
C CYS A 38 8.09 -17.45 -16.04
N ILE A 39 8.12 -17.65 -17.35
CA ILE A 39 7.50 -18.79 -18.05
C ILE A 39 8.58 -19.58 -18.72
N ASP A 40 8.55 -20.90 -18.51
CA ASP A 40 9.43 -21.83 -19.20
C ASP A 40 8.90 -22.12 -20.62
N LEU A 41 9.79 -22.02 -21.63
CA LEU A 41 9.43 -22.28 -23.02
C LEU A 41 9.13 -23.77 -23.30
N GLU A 42 9.61 -24.68 -22.44
CA GLU A 42 9.42 -26.13 -22.59
C GLU A 42 8.16 -26.67 -21.90
N ALA A 43 7.58 -25.95 -20.97
CA ALA A 43 6.58 -26.49 -20.05
C ALA A 43 5.18 -26.77 -20.64
N GLY A 44 4.98 -26.52 -21.90
CA GLY A 44 3.69 -26.75 -22.51
C GLY A 44 3.72 -27.79 -23.62
N GLY A 45 3.91 -29.08 -23.39
CA GLY A 45 3.87 -30.26 -24.30
C GLY A 45 3.32 -30.14 -25.75
N ASN A 46 2.88 -28.98 -26.13
CA ASN A 46 2.54 -28.50 -27.45
C ASN A 46 3.44 -27.29 -27.77
N ARG A 47 4.20 -27.42 -28.81
CA ARG A 47 5.09 -26.52 -29.52
C ARG A 47 4.69 -25.00 -29.61
N TYR A 48 4.34 -24.38 -28.52
CA TYR A 48 4.33 -22.95 -28.45
C TYR A 48 5.78 -22.48 -28.28
N VAL A 49 6.48 -22.44 -29.39
CA VAL A 49 7.75 -21.69 -29.45
C VAL A 49 7.39 -20.21 -29.30
N HIS A 50 7.22 -19.78 -28.05
CA HIS A 50 7.10 -18.36 -27.77
C HIS A 50 8.40 -17.71 -28.25
N ASN A 51 8.31 -16.95 -29.30
CA ASN A 51 9.35 -16.04 -29.70
C ASN A 51 8.98 -14.64 -29.25
N ILE A 52 9.93 -13.71 -29.25
CA ILE A 52 9.66 -12.34 -28.82
C ILE A 52 8.55 -11.68 -29.66
N GLY A 53 8.39 -12.06 -30.93
CA GLY A 53 7.34 -11.55 -31.81
C GLY A 53 5.94 -11.94 -31.34
N SER A 54 5.69 -13.22 -31.05
CA SER A 54 4.39 -13.67 -30.55
C SER A 54 4.11 -13.16 -29.13
N SER A 55 5.16 -13.04 -28.30
CA SER A 55 5.01 -12.54 -26.93
C SER A 55 4.84 -11.02 -26.86
N SER A 56 5.19 -10.28 -27.90
CA SER A 56 4.95 -8.83 -27.97
C SER A 56 3.47 -8.46 -27.94
N GLU A 57 2.58 -9.37 -28.35
CA GLU A 57 1.13 -9.18 -28.26
C GLU A 57 0.61 -9.04 -26.83
N TRP A 58 1.40 -9.48 -25.85
CA TRP A 58 1.07 -9.31 -24.42
C TRP A 58 1.33 -7.90 -23.88
N LEU A 59 2.13 -7.07 -24.58
CA LEU A 59 2.37 -5.69 -24.14
C LEU A 59 1.05 -4.90 -24.10
N GLY A 60 0.82 -4.22 -22.97
CA GLY A 60 -0.40 -3.46 -22.72
C GLY A 60 -1.62 -4.31 -22.34
N GLN A 61 -1.52 -5.65 -22.41
CA GLN A 61 -2.63 -6.54 -22.04
C GLN A 61 -2.82 -6.59 -20.52
N PRO A 62 -4.07 -6.76 -20.07
CA PRO A 62 -4.35 -6.99 -18.66
C PRO A 62 -3.79 -8.35 -18.22
N ILE A 63 -3.26 -8.40 -17.01
CA ILE A 63 -2.88 -9.63 -16.33
C ILE A 63 -3.80 -9.84 -15.13
N THR A 64 -4.22 -11.08 -14.91
CA THR A 64 -4.98 -11.50 -13.73
C THR A 64 -4.30 -12.68 -13.09
N VAL A 65 -4.05 -12.55 -11.78
CA VAL A 65 -3.54 -13.65 -10.94
C VAL A 65 -4.66 -14.11 -10.03
N HIS A 66 -4.95 -15.40 -10.03
CA HIS A 66 -5.92 -16.04 -9.16
C HIS A 66 -5.23 -16.99 -8.18
N SER A 67 -5.75 -17.00 -6.97
CA SER A 67 -5.48 -18.02 -5.95
C SER A 67 -6.77 -18.78 -5.69
N SER A 68 -6.81 -20.07 -6.01
CA SER A 68 -8.01 -20.92 -5.82
C SER A 68 -9.30 -20.24 -6.34
N ASP A 69 -9.28 -19.79 -7.60
CA ASP A 69 -10.37 -19.13 -8.33
C ASP A 69 -10.75 -17.69 -7.85
N GLN A 70 -10.09 -17.17 -6.83
CA GLN A 70 -10.27 -15.78 -6.41
C GLN A 70 -9.18 -14.89 -7.03
N PRO A 71 -9.53 -13.74 -7.66
CA PRO A 71 -8.53 -12.81 -8.15
C PRO A 71 -7.81 -12.17 -6.98
N ILE A 72 -6.49 -12.31 -6.97
CA ILE A 72 -5.63 -11.73 -5.94
C ILE A 72 -4.83 -10.54 -6.47
N PHE A 73 -4.67 -10.44 -7.81
CA PHE A 73 -3.97 -9.33 -8.42
C PHE A 73 -4.48 -9.07 -9.85
N LEU A 74 -4.74 -7.80 -10.14
CA LEU A 74 -5.04 -7.28 -11.47
C LEU A 74 -3.97 -6.26 -11.87
N GLY A 75 -3.42 -6.41 -13.07
CA GLY A 75 -2.35 -5.55 -13.53
C GLY A 75 -2.35 -5.34 -15.05
N VAL A 76 -1.27 -4.75 -15.53
CA VAL A 76 -1.00 -4.52 -16.95
C VAL A 76 0.43 -4.90 -17.26
N VAL A 77 0.63 -5.62 -18.36
CA VAL A 77 1.97 -6.00 -18.84
C VAL A 77 2.64 -4.79 -19.49
N THR A 78 3.82 -4.42 -19.00
CA THR A 78 4.57 -3.28 -19.53
C THR A 78 5.90 -3.70 -20.19
N ASN A 79 6.36 -4.92 -19.93
CA ASN A 79 7.62 -5.39 -20.44
C ASN A 79 7.59 -6.91 -20.69
N VAL A 80 8.13 -7.33 -21.83
CA VAL A 80 8.29 -8.73 -22.20
C VAL A 80 9.71 -8.94 -22.71
N ARG A 81 10.45 -9.90 -22.14
CA ARG A 81 11.84 -10.20 -22.46
C ARG A 81 12.01 -11.69 -22.71
N LEU A 82 12.74 -12.05 -23.74
CA LEU A 82 13.23 -13.40 -23.95
C LEU A 82 14.64 -13.51 -23.38
N HIS A 83 14.86 -14.42 -22.47
CA HIS A 83 16.18 -14.72 -21.92
C HIS A 83 16.64 -16.11 -22.39
N ARG A 84 17.85 -16.19 -22.90
CA ARG A 84 18.53 -17.42 -23.29
C ARG A 84 19.97 -17.38 -22.81
N GLU A 85 20.41 -18.47 -22.21
CA GLU A 85 21.78 -18.63 -21.74
C GLU A 85 22.28 -20.05 -22.04
N GLY A 86 23.48 -20.15 -22.59
CA GLY A 86 24.05 -21.44 -22.96
C GLY A 86 23.30 -22.11 -24.13
N SER A 87 23.06 -23.43 -23.99
CA SER A 87 22.30 -24.24 -24.95
C SER A 87 20.83 -24.44 -24.59
N ASP A 88 20.35 -23.76 -23.56
CA ASP A 88 18.95 -23.87 -23.08
C ASP A 88 17.97 -23.17 -24.03
N PHE A 89 16.74 -23.71 -24.12
CA PHE A 89 15.66 -23.09 -24.90
C PHE A 89 15.31 -21.68 -24.39
N GLY A 90 15.61 -21.41 -23.11
CA GLY A 90 15.38 -20.13 -22.45
C GLY A 90 14.00 -20.01 -21.82
N PHE A 91 13.71 -18.81 -21.35
CA PHE A 91 12.45 -18.46 -20.70
C PHE A 91 12.00 -17.05 -21.06
N ILE A 92 10.71 -16.80 -20.93
CA ILE A 92 10.14 -15.48 -21.13
C ILE A 92 9.94 -14.85 -19.75
N LEU A 93 10.45 -13.63 -19.60
CA LEU A 93 10.25 -12.77 -18.46
C LEU A 93 9.20 -11.71 -18.83
N ILE A 94 8.11 -11.69 -18.08
CA ILE A 94 7.01 -10.73 -18.25
C ILE A 94 6.94 -9.91 -16.98
N SER A 95 6.96 -8.60 -17.11
CA SER A 95 6.82 -7.72 -15.96
C SER A 95 5.86 -6.57 -16.25
N GLY A 96 5.36 -6.00 -15.18
CA GLY A 96 4.44 -4.88 -15.25
C GLY A 96 3.98 -4.45 -13.87
N TYR A 97 2.89 -3.72 -13.87
CA TYR A 97 2.38 -3.08 -12.66
C TYR A 97 0.91 -3.38 -12.45
N SER A 98 0.41 -3.03 -11.26
CA SER A 98 -1.02 -3.02 -10.94
C SER A 98 -1.85 -2.20 -11.93
N ALA A 99 -3.15 -2.43 -11.97
CA ALA A 99 -4.05 -1.70 -12.86
C ALA A 99 -3.99 -0.17 -12.67
N THR A 100 -3.56 0.30 -11.49
CA THR A 100 -3.34 1.71 -11.19
C THR A 100 -2.27 2.37 -12.07
N TYR A 101 -1.39 1.59 -12.71
CA TYR A 101 -0.39 2.12 -13.64
C TYR A 101 -1.02 2.81 -14.87
N ARG A 102 -2.29 2.51 -15.17
CA ARG A 102 -3.04 3.23 -16.19
C ARG A 102 -3.31 4.70 -15.84
N MET A 103 -3.11 5.08 -14.58
CA MET A 103 -3.20 6.46 -14.11
C MET A 103 -1.88 7.23 -14.28
N GLU A 104 -0.79 6.57 -14.75
CA GLU A 104 0.44 7.23 -15.18
C GLU A 104 0.25 7.88 -16.54
N THR A 105 -0.63 8.88 -16.57
CA THR A 105 -0.84 9.72 -17.75
C THR A 105 0.33 10.69 -17.93
N ALA A 106 0.46 11.25 -19.13
CA ALA A 106 1.35 12.41 -19.30
C ALA A 106 0.94 13.50 -18.32
N PRO A 107 1.91 14.27 -17.76
CA PRO A 107 1.60 15.34 -16.83
C PRO A 107 0.53 16.29 -17.37
N GLY A 108 -0.52 16.49 -16.57
CA GLY A 108 -1.68 17.29 -16.95
C GLY A 108 -1.90 18.50 -16.05
N CYS A 109 -2.75 19.41 -16.54
CA CYS A 109 -3.18 20.59 -15.78
C CYS A 109 -4.70 20.65 -15.78
N PHE A 110 -5.32 20.34 -14.63
CA PHE A 110 -6.76 20.40 -14.43
C PHE A 110 -7.07 21.08 -13.09
N SER A 111 -8.29 21.59 -12.96
CA SER A 111 -8.75 22.18 -11.70
C SER A 111 -10.17 21.78 -11.37
N TRP A 112 -10.47 21.70 -10.10
CA TRP A 112 -11.78 21.40 -9.54
C TRP A 112 -12.16 22.48 -8.53
N LEU A 113 -13.41 22.90 -8.59
CA LEU A 113 -14.00 23.91 -7.71
C LEU A 113 -15.17 23.29 -6.96
N ASP A 114 -15.23 23.53 -5.68
CA ASP A 114 -16.35 23.19 -4.79
C ASP A 114 -16.82 21.72 -4.90
N GLN A 115 -15.84 20.80 -5.00
CA GLN A 115 -16.11 19.37 -5.15
C GLN A 115 -15.60 18.53 -3.95
N PRO A 116 -16.31 17.44 -3.58
CA PRO A 116 -15.79 16.46 -2.62
C PRO A 116 -14.54 15.77 -3.18
N ILE A 117 -13.56 15.53 -2.32
CA ILE A 117 -12.32 14.82 -2.68
C ILE A 117 -12.59 13.46 -3.34
N GLY A 118 -13.61 12.75 -2.84
CA GLY A 118 -14.00 11.45 -3.38
C GLY A 118 -14.50 11.50 -4.82
N ASP A 119 -15.15 12.58 -5.23
CA ASP A 119 -15.67 12.73 -6.60
C ASP A 119 -14.53 12.99 -7.58
N VAL A 120 -13.52 13.77 -7.17
CA VAL A 120 -12.30 13.99 -7.94
C VAL A 120 -11.57 12.67 -8.18
N VAL A 121 -11.32 11.91 -7.11
CA VAL A 121 -10.64 10.60 -7.20
C VAL A 121 -11.45 9.61 -8.05
N ARG A 122 -12.78 9.57 -7.89
CA ARG A 122 -13.67 8.70 -8.67
C ARG A 122 -13.62 9.03 -10.17
N SER A 123 -13.57 10.30 -10.52
CA SER A 123 -13.49 10.74 -11.92
C SER A 123 -12.19 10.24 -12.57
N LEU A 124 -11.05 10.42 -11.92
CA LEU A 124 -9.74 10.01 -12.44
C LEU A 124 -9.61 8.48 -12.53
N CYS A 125 -10.02 7.75 -11.50
CA CYS A 125 -10.05 6.29 -11.55
C CYS A 125 -10.97 5.74 -12.64
N GLY A 126 -12.13 6.39 -12.85
CA GLY A 126 -13.06 6.03 -13.92
C GLY A 126 -12.48 6.21 -15.31
N GLN A 127 -11.77 7.31 -15.56
CA GLN A 127 -11.08 7.57 -16.83
C GLN A 127 -9.99 6.52 -17.11
N ALA A 128 -9.26 6.11 -16.09
CA ALA A 128 -8.22 5.09 -16.20
C ALA A 128 -8.75 3.63 -16.16
N ASN A 129 -10.06 3.44 -16.03
CA ASN A 129 -10.69 2.13 -15.82
C ASN A 129 -10.05 1.35 -14.66
N VAL A 130 -9.84 2.03 -13.53
CA VAL A 130 -9.32 1.47 -12.28
C VAL A 130 -10.47 1.31 -11.29
N GLN A 131 -10.63 0.11 -10.74
CA GLN A 131 -11.61 -0.15 -9.70
C GLN A 131 -11.28 0.63 -8.43
N LEU A 132 -12.27 1.29 -7.83
CA LEU A 132 -12.10 2.18 -6.68
C LEU A 132 -12.96 1.73 -5.50
N ARG A 133 -12.34 1.65 -4.33
CA ARG A 133 -13.00 1.59 -3.02
C ARG A 133 -12.80 2.91 -2.31
N LEU A 134 -13.87 3.64 -2.10
CA LEU A 134 -13.83 5.02 -1.63
C LEU A 134 -14.48 5.14 -0.25
N ASN A 135 -13.70 5.60 0.74
CA ASN A 135 -14.17 5.87 2.10
C ASN A 135 -13.33 7.00 2.76
N PRO A 136 -13.29 8.21 2.17
CA PRO A 136 -12.46 9.29 2.70
C PRO A 136 -12.95 9.74 4.06
N ALA A 137 -12.02 10.04 4.94
CA ALA A 137 -12.30 10.63 6.25
C ALA A 137 -12.52 12.15 6.16
N TYR A 138 -12.02 12.79 5.10
CA TYR A 138 -12.26 14.20 4.81
C TYR A 138 -13.63 14.35 4.13
N GLY A 139 -14.61 14.87 4.89
CA GLY A 139 -16.00 14.96 4.45
C GLY A 139 -16.44 16.31 3.88
N LYS A 140 -15.52 17.27 3.75
CA LYS A 140 -15.84 18.60 3.21
C LYS A 140 -15.58 18.67 1.72
N LYS A 141 -16.21 19.63 1.06
CA LYS A 141 -15.86 20.01 -0.30
C LYS A 141 -14.52 20.73 -0.32
N LEU A 142 -13.80 20.53 -1.40
CA LEU A 142 -12.60 21.28 -1.72
C LEU A 142 -13.01 22.57 -2.41
N ASP A 143 -12.67 23.72 -1.83
CA ASP A 143 -12.99 25.02 -2.44
C ASP A 143 -12.33 25.16 -3.81
N TYR A 144 -11.04 24.81 -3.88
CA TYR A 144 -10.24 24.77 -5.09
C TYR A 144 -9.13 23.74 -4.94
N ILE A 145 -8.94 22.92 -5.94
CA ILE A 145 -7.78 22.01 -6.06
C ILE A 145 -7.33 21.98 -7.52
N CYS A 146 -6.05 21.88 -7.71
CA CYS A 146 -5.41 21.88 -9.01
C CYS A 146 -4.43 20.71 -9.12
N GLN A 147 -4.53 19.95 -10.20
CA GLN A 147 -3.49 19.10 -10.74
C GLN A 147 -2.60 19.97 -11.61
N TYR A 148 -1.31 20.00 -11.39
CA TYR A 148 -0.38 20.83 -12.13
C TYR A 148 0.90 20.07 -12.43
N ASP A 149 1.12 19.79 -13.71
CA ASP A 149 2.32 19.11 -14.22
C ASP A 149 2.64 17.78 -13.49
N GLU A 150 1.60 16.99 -13.23
CA GLU A 150 1.69 15.70 -12.56
C GLU A 150 0.74 14.67 -13.21
N SER A 151 1.05 13.36 -13.08
CA SER A 151 0.18 12.28 -13.53
C SER A 151 -1.10 12.22 -12.67
N ASP A 152 -2.14 11.52 -13.14
CA ASP A 152 -3.36 11.30 -12.36
C ASP A 152 -3.05 10.51 -11.08
N PHE A 153 -2.12 9.55 -11.13
CA PHE A 153 -1.70 8.79 -9.97
C PHE A 153 -0.98 9.67 -8.94
N ASP A 154 0.00 10.46 -9.39
CA ASP A 154 0.73 11.37 -8.51
C ASP A 154 -0.17 12.41 -7.88
N PHE A 155 -1.14 12.92 -8.64
CA PHE A 155 -2.14 13.83 -8.12
C PHE A 155 -3.01 13.20 -7.02
N VAL A 156 -3.56 12.00 -7.25
CA VAL A 156 -4.34 11.27 -6.23
C VAL A 156 -3.48 10.95 -5.01
N ARG A 157 -2.21 10.56 -5.21
CA ARG A 157 -1.25 10.33 -4.13
C ARG A 157 -0.99 11.60 -3.32
N ARG A 158 -0.79 12.73 -4.00
CA ARG A 158 -0.64 14.04 -3.35
C ARG A 158 -1.88 14.43 -2.55
N LEU A 159 -3.08 14.18 -3.08
CA LEU A 159 -4.33 14.39 -2.34
C LEU A 159 -4.40 13.52 -1.09
N ALA A 160 -4.03 12.24 -1.19
CA ALA A 160 -4.00 11.34 -0.05
C ALA A 160 -3.08 11.87 1.06
N LEU A 161 -1.86 12.27 0.71
CA LEU A 161 -0.90 12.85 1.65
C LEU A 161 -1.39 14.18 2.24
N GLN A 162 -1.94 15.07 1.40
CA GLN A 162 -2.42 16.40 1.81
C GLN A 162 -3.57 16.32 2.81
N TYR A 163 -4.51 15.38 2.60
CA TYR A 163 -5.70 15.20 3.43
C TYR A 163 -5.57 14.04 4.43
N GLN A 164 -4.38 13.38 4.46
CA GLN A 164 -4.07 12.27 5.37
C GLN A 164 -5.06 11.11 5.22
N GLU A 165 -5.32 10.76 3.98
CA GLU A 165 -6.11 9.61 3.59
C GLU A 165 -5.20 8.43 3.26
N TRP A 166 -5.67 7.23 3.52
CA TRP A 166 -5.02 6.02 3.03
C TRP A 166 -5.14 5.94 1.51
N MET A 167 -4.08 5.53 0.85
CA MET A 167 -4.08 5.22 -0.58
C MET A 167 -3.21 4.00 -0.83
N TYR A 168 -3.82 2.90 -1.22
CA TYR A 168 -3.12 1.68 -1.59
C TYR A 168 -3.95 0.83 -2.56
N TYR A 169 -3.29 -0.06 -3.27
CA TYR A 169 -3.96 -1.04 -4.12
C TYR A 169 -4.09 -2.36 -3.36
N ASP A 170 -5.30 -2.92 -3.24
CA ASP A 170 -5.53 -4.16 -2.48
C ASP A 170 -5.31 -5.45 -3.31
N GLY A 171 -4.75 -5.28 -4.51
CA GLY A 171 -4.58 -6.33 -5.52
C GLY A 171 -5.63 -6.28 -6.62
N THR A 172 -6.80 -5.72 -6.37
CA THR A 172 -7.92 -5.63 -7.34
C THR A 172 -8.49 -4.23 -7.50
N SER A 173 -8.42 -3.42 -6.47
CA SER A 173 -9.01 -2.08 -6.44
C SER A 173 -8.06 -1.08 -5.78
N LEU A 174 -8.10 0.16 -6.22
CA LEU A 174 -7.49 1.27 -5.48
C LEU A 174 -8.37 1.60 -4.28
N VAL A 175 -7.81 1.57 -3.08
CA VAL A 175 -8.47 2.01 -1.86
C VAL A 175 -8.04 3.45 -1.59
N PHE A 176 -9.02 4.35 -1.46
CA PHE A 176 -8.79 5.73 -1.06
C PHE A 176 -9.65 6.08 0.15
N GLY A 177 -8.99 6.46 1.24
CA GLY A 177 -9.63 6.69 2.52
C GLY A 177 -9.49 5.49 3.48
N ARG A 178 -10.29 5.46 4.52
CA ARG A 178 -10.17 4.44 5.56
C ARG A 178 -10.30 3.03 5.00
N PRO A 179 -9.39 2.11 5.37
CA PRO A 179 -9.62 0.69 5.12
C PRO A 179 -11.00 0.28 5.65
N LYS A 180 -11.63 -0.68 4.99
CA LYS A 180 -12.93 -1.15 5.46
C LYS A 180 -12.74 -1.88 6.79
N ASP A 181 -13.35 -1.35 7.87
CA ASP A 181 -13.43 -2.02 9.17
C ASP A 181 -14.26 -3.30 9.01
N SER A 182 -13.66 -4.46 8.78
CA SER A 182 -14.55 -5.57 8.54
C SER A 182 -13.98 -6.98 8.57
N SER A 183 -12.74 -7.20 8.80
CA SER A 183 -12.29 -8.56 9.06
C SER A 183 -11.68 -8.62 10.45
N GLU A 184 -12.00 -9.67 11.18
CA GLU A 184 -11.19 -10.02 12.34
C GLU A 184 -9.73 -10.06 11.89
N PRO A 185 -8.79 -9.55 12.72
CA PRO A 185 -7.38 -9.60 12.38
C PRO A 185 -6.96 -11.05 12.04
N ILE A 186 -6.18 -11.21 10.99
CA ILE A 186 -5.61 -12.51 10.64
C ILE A 186 -4.59 -12.87 11.71
N GLU A 187 -4.82 -13.97 12.42
CA GLU A 187 -3.90 -14.42 13.45
C GLU A 187 -2.66 -15.07 12.82
N LEU A 188 -1.48 -14.56 13.20
CA LEU A 188 -0.19 -15.08 12.79
C LEU A 188 0.65 -15.40 14.03
N GLU A 189 1.26 -16.58 14.05
CA GLU A 189 2.05 -17.06 15.20
C GLU A 189 3.42 -17.53 14.76
N TYR A 190 4.45 -17.03 15.44
CA TYR A 190 5.84 -17.44 15.22
C TYR A 190 6.02 -18.94 15.51
N GLY A 191 6.65 -19.65 14.58
CA GLY A 191 6.86 -21.09 14.65
C GLY A 191 5.71 -21.94 14.07
N THR A 192 4.58 -21.31 13.67
CA THR A 192 3.47 -22.01 12.99
C THR A 192 3.15 -21.37 11.64
N THR A 193 2.65 -20.13 11.62
CA THR A 193 2.32 -19.38 10.40
C THR A 193 3.41 -18.40 9.99
N LEU A 194 4.32 -18.06 10.91
CA LEU A 194 5.50 -17.24 10.65
C LEU A 194 6.76 -18.08 10.80
N SER A 195 7.62 -18.05 9.77
CA SER A 195 8.96 -18.67 9.79
C SER A 195 10.03 -17.73 10.32
N SER A 196 9.83 -16.41 10.15
CA SER A 196 10.70 -15.36 10.65
C SER A 196 9.88 -14.23 11.24
N LEU A 197 10.39 -13.58 12.29
CA LEU A 197 9.76 -12.47 12.98
C LEU A 197 10.82 -11.54 13.55
N GLU A 198 10.80 -10.29 13.13
CA GLU A 198 11.59 -9.19 13.68
C GLU A 198 10.65 -8.08 14.13
N ILE A 199 10.79 -7.61 15.35
CA ILE A 199 10.02 -6.51 15.93
C ILE A 199 10.98 -5.38 16.25
N GLY A 200 10.71 -4.19 15.73
CA GLY A 200 11.53 -3.02 15.91
C GLY A 200 10.80 -1.82 16.49
N LEU A 201 11.53 -1.01 17.22
CA LEU A 201 11.11 0.31 17.69
C LEU A 201 12.07 1.36 17.15
N GLN A 202 11.55 2.46 16.62
CA GLN A 202 12.37 3.54 16.08
C GLN A 202 11.81 4.92 16.44
N THR A 203 12.70 5.90 16.39
CA THR A 203 12.38 7.30 16.70
C THR A 203 12.00 8.03 15.42
N LEU A 204 10.72 8.24 15.18
CA LEU A 204 10.18 8.93 13.99
C LEU A 204 9.54 10.28 14.32
N ALA A 205 8.97 10.43 15.53
CA ALA A 205 8.28 11.66 15.91
C ALA A 205 9.25 12.85 15.92
N ARG A 206 8.84 13.94 15.28
CA ARG A 206 9.56 15.21 15.29
C ARG A 206 8.65 16.28 15.85
N PRO A 207 9.15 17.18 16.74
CA PRO A 207 8.36 18.29 17.21
C PRO A 207 8.10 19.26 16.05
N GLU A 208 6.83 19.62 15.87
CA GLU A 208 6.38 20.52 14.82
C GLU A 208 5.40 21.54 15.41
N GLN A 209 5.31 22.68 14.75
CA GLN A 209 4.28 23.67 14.95
C GLN A 209 3.60 23.91 13.61
N VAL A 210 2.40 23.40 13.44
CA VAL A 210 1.65 23.58 12.20
C VAL A 210 0.76 24.79 12.32
N PHE A 211 0.80 25.66 11.33
CA PHE A 211 0.01 26.89 11.29
C PHE A 211 -0.80 27.01 10.00
N THR A 212 -1.84 27.82 10.05
CA THR A 212 -2.62 28.26 8.89
C THR A 212 -2.97 29.73 9.06
N TYR A 213 -3.13 30.44 7.95
CA TYR A 213 -3.46 31.87 7.95
C TYR A 213 -4.72 32.12 7.14
N HIS A 214 -5.64 32.89 7.74
CA HIS A 214 -6.88 33.34 7.13
C HIS A 214 -6.78 34.80 6.71
N SER A 215 -6.56 35.05 5.44
CA SER A 215 -6.42 36.41 4.90
C SER A 215 -7.69 37.27 5.04
N SER A 216 -8.88 36.65 4.99
CA SER A 216 -10.16 37.37 5.12
C SER A 216 -10.42 37.92 6.53
N SER A 217 -9.81 37.35 7.55
CA SER A 217 -9.98 37.75 8.97
C SER A 217 -8.68 38.19 9.62
N ASP A 218 -7.58 38.24 8.85
CA ASP A 218 -6.23 38.54 9.33
C ASP A 218 -5.86 37.76 10.61
N ARG A 219 -6.16 36.44 10.56
CA ARG A 219 -5.99 35.57 11.73
C ARG A 219 -5.07 34.41 11.40
N GLU A 220 -4.03 34.26 12.20
CA GLU A 220 -3.21 33.06 12.25
C GLU A 220 -3.73 32.10 13.32
N MET A 221 -3.74 30.80 13.02
CA MET A 221 -3.97 29.73 13.97
C MET A 221 -2.76 28.79 13.90
N ASP A 222 -2.30 28.31 15.05
CA ASP A 222 -1.19 27.37 15.14
C ASP A 222 -1.48 26.25 16.15
N GLN A 223 -0.83 25.11 15.94
CA GLN A 223 -0.97 23.93 16.77
C GLN A 223 0.37 23.20 16.88
N PRO A 224 0.90 23.02 18.11
CA PRO A 224 2.10 22.22 18.32
C PRO A 224 1.81 20.73 18.20
N THR A 225 2.89 19.94 18.02
CA THR A 225 2.84 18.48 18.14
C THR A 225 2.21 18.06 19.47
N PRO A 226 1.21 17.18 19.47
CA PRO A 226 0.65 16.67 20.72
C PRO A 226 1.68 15.82 21.48
N ASP A 227 1.62 15.85 22.80
CA ASP A 227 2.51 15.07 23.70
C ASP A 227 2.26 13.55 23.59
N LEU A 228 1.07 13.17 23.12
CA LEU A 228 0.67 11.78 22.89
C LEU A 228 0.13 11.61 21.48
N ALA A 229 0.71 10.67 20.73
CA ALA A 229 0.14 10.28 19.44
C ALA A 229 -1.03 9.31 19.63
N TYR A 230 -2.06 9.51 18.84
CA TYR A 230 -3.24 8.62 18.83
C TYR A 230 -2.89 7.29 18.16
N GLY A 231 -3.44 6.20 18.70
CA GLY A 231 -3.29 4.87 18.13
C GLY A 231 -1.99 4.15 18.51
N HIS A 232 -1.14 4.76 19.35
CA HIS A 232 0.08 4.12 19.84
C HIS A 232 -0.22 3.15 20.99
N ASP A 233 0.42 1.98 20.96
CA ASP A 233 0.50 1.07 22.09
C ASP A 233 1.52 1.57 23.14
N GLN A 234 1.75 0.78 24.18
CA GLN A 234 2.67 1.16 25.26
C GLN A 234 4.12 1.30 24.76
N LEU A 235 4.56 0.45 23.82
CA LEU A 235 5.92 0.44 23.29
C LEU A 235 6.14 1.61 22.34
N SER A 236 5.26 1.77 21.37
CA SER A 236 5.33 2.91 20.43
C SER A 236 5.17 4.26 21.15
N GLY A 237 4.36 4.32 22.21
CA GLY A 237 4.25 5.52 23.05
C GLY A 237 5.52 5.88 23.80
N LYS A 238 6.36 4.89 24.22
CA LYS A 238 7.68 5.15 24.79
C LYS A 238 8.65 5.68 23.73
N ALA A 239 8.69 5.05 22.55
CA ALA A 239 9.54 5.47 21.44
C ALA A 239 9.15 6.87 20.94
N PHE A 240 7.86 7.19 20.89
CA PHE A 240 7.34 8.51 20.57
C PHE A 240 7.89 9.60 21.51
N ARG A 241 7.80 9.40 22.82
CA ARG A 241 8.34 10.36 23.80
C ARG A 241 9.86 10.49 23.71
N ALA A 242 10.57 9.37 23.55
CA ALA A 242 12.02 9.38 23.33
C ALA A 242 12.40 10.19 22.08
N SER A 243 11.61 10.03 21.01
CA SER A 243 11.76 10.73 19.74
C SER A 243 11.63 12.24 19.90
N LEU A 244 10.54 12.70 20.52
CA LEU A 244 10.32 14.15 20.77
C LEU A 244 11.44 14.76 21.63
N GLY A 245 11.95 14.01 22.61
CA GLY A 245 13.07 14.46 23.45
C GLY A 245 14.41 14.56 22.72
N MET A 246 14.56 13.83 21.61
CA MET A 246 15.78 13.82 20.80
C MET A 246 15.95 15.08 19.95
N TYR A 247 14.83 15.70 19.53
CA TYR A 247 14.82 16.85 18.63
C TYR A 247 14.50 18.13 19.43
N GLY A 248 15.46 19.03 19.56
CA GLY A 248 15.37 20.19 20.46
C GLY A 248 14.57 21.39 19.92
N ARG A 249 14.17 21.39 18.65
CA ARG A 249 13.46 22.51 18.02
C ARG A 249 12.28 22.05 17.19
N PRO A 250 11.05 22.56 17.41
CA PRO A 250 9.93 22.30 16.52
C PRO A 250 10.13 22.99 15.16
N ALA A 251 9.85 22.25 14.08
CA ALA A 251 9.77 22.82 12.75
C ALA A 251 8.43 23.51 12.56
N ARG A 252 8.44 24.74 12.06
CA ARG A 252 7.22 25.49 11.74
C ARG A 252 6.79 25.18 10.31
N GLN A 253 5.57 24.63 10.14
CA GLN A 253 5.05 24.18 8.85
C GLN A 253 3.65 24.74 8.60
N HIS A 254 3.38 25.14 7.36
CA HIS A 254 2.02 25.50 6.95
C HIS A 254 1.17 24.22 6.75
N ALA A 255 -0.08 24.25 7.22
CA ALA A 255 -1.03 23.16 6.94
C ALA A 255 -1.28 23.05 5.44
N LEU A 256 -1.14 21.86 4.88
CA LEU A 256 -1.32 21.64 3.43
C LEU A 256 -2.78 21.82 2.99
N PRO A 257 -3.81 21.31 3.70
CA PRO A 257 -5.20 21.58 3.36
C PRO A 257 -5.63 22.97 3.85
N ARG A 258 -6.65 23.51 3.23
CA ARG A 258 -7.30 24.71 3.75
C ARG A 258 -8.09 24.39 5.02
N ILE A 259 -7.71 25.02 6.12
CA ILE A 259 -8.29 24.81 7.45
C ILE A 259 -8.95 26.09 7.90
N HIS A 260 -10.23 26.00 8.34
CA HIS A 260 -11.03 27.18 8.70
C HIS A 260 -11.18 27.37 10.20
N THR A 261 -11.00 26.32 10.99
CA THR A 261 -11.20 26.38 12.44
C THR A 261 -10.04 25.73 13.20
N GLU A 262 -9.85 26.17 14.43
CA GLU A 262 -8.84 25.61 15.33
C GLU A 262 -9.07 24.10 15.58
N SER A 263 -10.34 23.68 15.72
CA SER A 263 -10.69 22.27 15.86
C SER A 263 -10.27 21.42 14.64
N GLU A 264 -10.31 21.98 13.44
CA GLU A 264 -9.82 21.31 12.23
C GLU A 264 -8.30 21.21 12.24
N LEU A 265 -7.62 22.27 12.66
CA LEU A 265 -6.14 22.27 12.77
C LEU A 265 -5.67 21.22 13.77
N ILE A 266 -6.34 21.10 14.93
CA ILE A 266 -6.05 20.07 15.93
C ILE A 266 -6.25 18.66 15.33
N LYS A 267 -7.36 18.43 14.62
CA LYS A 267 -7.61 17.12 13.96
C LYS A 267 -6.58 16.81 12.88
N TYR A 268 -6.22 17.83 12.10
CA TYR A 268 -5.17 17.69 11.08
C TYR A 268 -3.84 17.30 11.73
N MET A 269 -3.42 18.03 12.76
CA MET A 269 -2.16 17.77 13.46
C MET A 269 -2.10 16.38 14.08
N ARG A 270 -3.20 15.92 14.68
CA ARG A 270 -3.29 14.56 15.25
C ARG A 270 -3.15 13.48 14.20
N ARG A 271 -3.80 13.63 13.04
CA ARG A 271 -3.68 12.67 11.94
C ARG A 271 -2.29 12.68 11.32
N LYS A 272 -1.75 13.88 11.10
CA LYS A 272 -0.39 14.03 10.59
C LYS A 272 0.62 13.32 11.50
N GLN A 273 0.53 13.56 12.80
CA GLN A 273 1.41 12.92 13.77
C GLN A 273 1.24 11.40 13.78
N ALA A 274 0.02 10.90 13.69
CA ALA A 274 -0.24 9.46 13.63
C ALA A 274 0.34 8.83 12.35
N ALA A 275 0.21 9.50 11.20
CA ALA A 275 0.78 9.03 9.94
C ALA A 275 2.32 9.05 9.97
N ASP A 276 2.92 10.17 10.43
CA ASP A 276 4.39 10.34 10.49
C ASP A 276 5.05 9.34 11.47
N THR A 277 4.30 8.79 12.39
CA THR A 277 4.80 7.88 13.44
C THR A 277 4.24 6.45 13.34
N ALA A 278 3.53 6.14 12.26
CA ALA A 278 2.89 4.82 12.09
C ALA A 278 3.88 3.66 12.22
N GLU A 279 5.10 3.83 11.71
CA GLU A 279 6.15 2.81 11.75
C GLU A 279 7.08 2.90 12.98
N THR A 280 6.70 3.67 14.01
CA THR A 280 7.47 3.76 15.26
C THR A 280 7.63 2.40 15.94
N HIS A 281 6.61 1.55 15.84
CA HIS A 281 6.63 0.14 16.23
C HIS A 281 6.30 -0.66 14.97
N TYR A 282 7.27 -1.37 14.44
CA TYR A 282 7.13 -2.10 13.18
C TYR A 282 7.51 -3.57 13.32
N VAL A 283 7.03 -4.36 12.39
CA VAL A 283 7.32 -5.79 12.28
C VAL A 283 7.72 -6.12 10.87
N THR A 284 8.79 -6.90 10.72
CA THR A 284 9.15 -7.60 9.50
C THR A 284 9.06 -9.09 9.75
N ALA A 285 8.33 -9.81 8.90
CA ALA A 285 8.08 -11.23 9.09
C ALA A 285 8.00 -11.98 7.76
N GLU A 286 8.29 -13.28 7.79
CA GLU A 286 8.03 -14.21 6.71
C GLU A 286 6.88 -15.14 7.09
N SER A 287 5.89 -15.25 6.20
CA SER A 287 4.68 -16.04 6.43
C SER A 287 4.39 -17.01 5.29
N HIS A 288 3.77 -18.13 5.63
CA HIS A 288 3.24 -19.09 4.66
C HIS A 288 1.74 -18.89 4.38
N VAL A 289 1.12 -17.84 4.90
CA VAL A 289 -0.31 -17.53 4.72
C VAL A 289 -0.51 -16.76 3.42
N PRO A 290 -1.13 -17.36 2.40
CA PRO A 290 -1.21 -16.77 1.06
C PRO A 290 -2.25 -15.64 0.92
N GLU A 291 -3.14 -15.48 1.90
CA GLU A 291 -4.22 -14.49 1.89
C GLU A 291 -3.78 -13.09 2.33
N LEU A 292 -2.56 -12.96 2.82
CA LEU A 292 -2.03 -11.68 3.28
C LEU A 292 -1.93 -10.68 2.12
N ARG A 293 -2.33 -9.43 2.37
CA ARG A 293 -2.31 -8.34 1.39
C ARG A 293 -1.98 -7.02 2.06
N VAL A 294 -1.53 -6.05 1.28
CA VAL A 294 -1.43 -4.66 1.73
C VAL A 294 -2.79 -4.18 2.24
N GLY A 295 -2.80 -3.56 3.42
CA GLY A 295 -4.00 -3.12 4.11
C GLY A 295 -4.68 -4.18 4.99
N SER A 296 -4.20 -5.45 4.98
CA SER A 296 -4.69 -6.46 5.93
C SER A 296 -4.25 -6.13 7.35
N VAL A 297 -5.15 -6.32 8.32
CA VAL A 297 -4.82 -6.25 9.73
C VAL A 297 -4.45 -7.64 10.22
N VAL A 298 -3.30 -7.75 10.85
CA VAL A 298 -2.76 -9.00 11.40
C VAL A 298 -2.58 -8.87 12.91
N ARG A 299 -2.91 -9.92 13.64
CA ARG A 299 -2.63 -10.05 15.07
C ARG A 299 -1.50 -11.03 15.27
N LEU A 300 -0.42 -10.56 15.85
CA LEU A 300 0.80 -11.34 16.00
C LEU A 300 0.88 -11.99 17.37
N TYR A 301 1.33 -13.23 17.35
CA TYR A 301 1.58 -14.02 18.55
C TYR A 301 2.98 -14.61 18.51
N SER A 302 3.57 -14.74 19.70
CA SER A 302 4.78 -15.53 19.93
C SER A 302 4.55 -16.46 21.12
N SER A 303 4.96 -17.71 20.98
CA SER A 303 4.95 -18.67 22.08
C SER A 303 6.34 -18.84 22.62
N PHE A 304 6.51 -18.68 23.92
CA PHE A 304 7.79 -18.88 24.60
C PHE A 304 7.65 -19.83 25.79
N LEU A 305 8.76 -20.46 26.15
CA LEU A 305 8.81 -21.38 27.28
C LEU A 305 9.00 -20.57 28.57
N GLU A 306 7.95 -20.40 29.36
CA GLU A 306 8.01 -19.69 30.63
C GLU A 306 8.63 -20.60 31.71
N ARG A 307 8.33 -21.90 31.68
CA ARG A 307 8.91 -22.96 32.52
C ARG A 307 9.03 -24.26 31.75
N VAL A 308 9.84 -25.19 32.22
CA VAL A 308 9.96 -26.53 31.62
C VAL A 308 8.58 -27.16 31.48
N GLY A 309 8.13 -27.32 30.24
CA GLY A 309 6.83 -27.93 29.89
C GLY A 309 5.64 -27.00 29.83
N GLN A 310 5.79 -25.66 30.03
CA GLN A 310 4.71 -24.69 29.94
C GLN A 310 5.01 -23.64 28.85
N LEU A 311 4.31 -23.72 27.73
CA LEU A 311 4.32 -22.72 26.67
C LEU A 311 3.28 -21.64 26.99
N THR A 312 3.71 -20.39 26.98
CA THR A 312 2.82 -19.23 27.12
C THR A 312 2.73 -18.52 25.79
N ARG A 313 1.51 -18.32 25.29
CA ARG A 313 1.21 -17.57 24.07
C ARG A 313 1.05 -16.10 24.44
N GLU A 314 1.90 -15.25 23.90
CA GLU A 314 1.86 -13.80 24.12
C GLU A 314 1.36 -13.09 22.85
N SER A 315 0.44 -12.13 23.02
CA SER A 315 0.03 -11.24 21.93
C SER A 315 1.04 -10.10 21.80
N LEU A 316 1.58 -9.94 20.61
CA LEU A 316 2.55 -8.89 20.26
C LEU A 316 1.88 -7.62 19.73
N GLY A 317 0.55 -7.65 19.53
CA GLY A 317 -0.26 -6.55 19.06
C GLY A 317 -0.88 -6.76 17.67
N ASP A 318 -1.64 -5.76 17.25
CA ASP A 318 -2.29 -5.71 15.94
C ASP A 318 -1.51 -4.76 15.04
N PHE A 319 -1.21 -5.21 13.81
CA PHE A 319 -0.45 -4.45 12.82
C PHE A 319 -1.20 -4.44 11.49
N ILE A 320 -0.99 -3.38 10.71
CA ILE A 320 -1.46 -3.31 9.33
C ILE A 320 -0.29 -3.59 8.38
N ILE A 321 -0.52 -4.41 7.37
CA ILE A 321 0.51 -4.71 6.36
C ILE A 321 0.64 -3.50 5.44
N THR A 322 1.81 -2.87 5.44
CA THR A 322 2.15 -1.71 4.60
C THR A 322 2.92 -2.10 3.36
N GLU A 323 3.66 -3.20 3.42
CA GLU A 323 4.46 -3.74 2.32
C GLU A 323 4.45 -5.27 2.38
N ILE A 324 4.39 -5.94 1.24
CA ILE A 324 4.47 -7.40 1.13
C ILE A 324 5.07 -7.81 -0.21
N VAL A 325 5.84 -8.89 -0.17
CA VAL A 325 6.38 -9.56 -1.36
C VAL A 325 5.93 -11.02 -1.35
N HIS A 326 5.25 -11.43 -2.40
CA HIS A 326 4.85 -12.83 -2.64
C HIS A 326 5.77 -13.50 -3.65
#